data_3e890753ba929f71e52e78a02c852ec3
#
_entry.id   3e890753ba929f71e52e78a02c852ec3
#
_cell.length_a   1.000
_cell.length_b   1.000
_cell.length_c   1.000
_cell.angle_alpha   90.00
_cell.angle_beta   90.00
_cell.angle_gamma   90.00
#
_symmetry.space_group_name_H-M   'P 1'
#
loop_
_entity.id
_entity.type
_entity.pdbx_description
1 polymer ?
#
loop_
_entity_poly.entity_id
_entity_poly.type
_entity_poly.pdbx_seq_one_letter_code
_entity_poly.pdbx_strand_id
1 'polypeptide(L)'
;MKKILFWILGLALLAAIGSVIAVNYLRDNWRPLLEEQLKKAVSNSSDSLYRIEYESLDVHPINGNLRLTHFKLIPDETVYKKLVAQQKAPDNLYHLEVNALIIRNANAKEAVQSKKLKVADIIIDKPQLTIYNKRQDYNEHSEVQKENKPLHQLLKDIFQELSVNQVKLNDINFSFVNRNYEEERITSLKNLNITISDILIDSLSAQDTSRVYYTKNVDINIKDYQIATPDSLYIVKLADLSFSTGKNLLSLKNVKLEPRYSKSNFHKKVGHFKDRFNLDFNKIEIKNFDFNLFLNRQKLYAKLLSIDNATVEVYNNNAYRKIIENKTGKFPHQQLMKLALDMKIDKIALKNVDISYSEFDKKSGKTGRIDFKNTKGTITNVVNDKRALNDNAVMKLNIRTALFGKAPLSLKMNFYLNSKTGAFDYNGNISAFDGKILNQIV
;
A
#
# COMPACT_ATOMS: atom_id res chain seq x y z
N MET A 1 1.58 11.91 -2.19
CA MET A 1 1.10 11.21 -3.42
C MET A 1 0.10 12.03 -4.22
N LYS A 2 -1.00 12.59 -3.63
CA LYS A 2 -2.00 13.39 -4.38
C LYS A 2 -1.36 14.50 -5.25
N LYS A 3 -0.43 15.30 -4.70
CA LYS A 3 0.23 16.39 -5.45
C LYS A 3 1.05 15.91 -6.65
N ILE A 4 1.73 14.76 -6.57
CA ILE A 4 2.56 14.23 -7.66
C ILE A 4 1.71 13.71 -8.80
N LEU A 5 0.63 12.99 -8.48
CA LEU A 5 -0.35 12.55 -9.49
C LEU A 5 -0.96 13.76 -10.20
N PHE A 6 -1.21 14.86 -9.47
CA PHE A 6 -1.66 16.14 -10.03
C PHE A 6 -0.63 16.78 -10.95
N TRP A 7 0.66 16.72 -10.60
CA TRP A 7 1.72 17.25 -11.46
C TRP A 7 1.88 16.43 -12.74
N ILE A 8 1.85 15.09 -12.64
CA ILE A 8 1.95 14.20 -13.80
C ILE A 8 0.72 14.35 -14.70
N LEU A 9 -0.48 14.37 -14.13
CA LEU A 9 -1.72 14.66 -14.87
C LEU A 9 -1.73 16.09 -15.42
N GLY A 10 -1.25 17.06 -14.66
CA GLY A 10 -1.11 18.46 -15.09
C GLY A 10 -0.14 18.61 -16.26
N LEU A 11 1.01 17.94 -16.23
CA LEU A 11 1.97 17.90 -17.33
C LEU A 11 1.39 17.22 -18.58
N ALA A 12 0.73 16.08 -18.40
CA ALA A 12 0.05 15.39 -19.49
C ALA A 12 -1.09 16.25 -20.09
N LEU A 13 -1.80 16.97 -19.23
CA LEU A 13 -2.85 17.90 -19.61
C LEU A 13 -2.30 19.12 -20.36
N LEU A 14 -1.22 19.71 -19.87
CA LEU A 14 -0.53 20.84 -20.52
C LEU A 14 0.04 20.42 -21.88
N ALA A 15 0.59 19.22 -22.00
CA ALA A 15 1.05 18.68 -23.26
C ALA A 15 -0.11 18.43 -24.24
N ALA A 16 -1.25 17.94 -23.75
CA ALA A 16 -2.47 17.79 -24.55
C ALA A 16 -3.05 19.16 -24.98
N ILE A 17 -3.08 20.16 -24.08
CA ILE A 17 -3.51 21.53 -24.36
C ILE A 17 -2.58 22.17 -25.39
N GLY A 18 -1.26 22.01 -25.24
CA GLY A 18 -0.28 22.51 -26.17
C GLY A 18 -0.45 21.93 -27.58
N SER A 19 -0.76 20.63 -27.70
CA SER A 19 -1.06 20.00 -28.99
C SER A 19 -2.36 20.54 -29.62
N VAL A 20 -3.36 20.88 -28.80
CA VAL A 20 -4.62 21.50 -29.24
C VAL A 20 -4.40 22.94 -29.77
N ILE A 21 -3.60 23.74 -29.06
CA ILE A 21 -3.26 25.09 -29.45
C ILE A 21 -2.42 25.07 -30.74
N ALA A 22 -1.50 24.14 -30.86
CA ALA A 22 -0.63 23.97 -32.05
C ALA A 22 -1.45 23.67 -33.33
N VAL A 23 -2.52 22.89 -33.22
CA VAL A 23 -3.39 22.55 -34.37
C VAL A 23 -4.14 23.78 -34.93
N ASN A 24 -4.50 24.76 -34.10
CA ASN A 24 -5.37 25.87 -34.50
C ASN A 24 -4.66 27.17 -34.82
N TYR A 25 -3.46 27.40 -34.30
CA TYR A 25 -2.82 28.73 -34.37
C TYR A 25 -1.51 28.81 -35.16
N LEU A 26 -0.78 27.69 -35.43
CA LEU A 26 0.58 27.82 -35.92
C LEU A 26 0.95 26.69 -36.91
N ARG A 27 0.90 27.00 -38.21
CA ARG A 27 1.28 26.03 -39.25
C ARG A 27 2.78 25.72 -39.33
N ASP A 28 3.69 26.61 -38.92
CA ASP A 28 5.13 26.41 -39.16
C ASP A 28 6.10 26.55 -37.97
N ASN A 29 5.69 27.15 -36.82
CA ASN A 29 6.60 27.39 -35.68
C ASN A 29 6.03 27.01 -34.30
N TRP A 30 5.19 26.00 -34.21
CA TRP A 30 4.52 25.63 -32.96
C TRP A 30 5.44 24.91 -31.94
N ARG A 31 6.48 24.17 -32.40
CA ARG A 31 7.38 23.39 -31.50
C ARG A 31 8.09 24.27 -30.46
N PRO A 32 8.84 25.31 -30.85
CA PRO A 32 9.53 26.15 -29.87
C PRO A 32 8.58 26.81 -28.87
N LEU A 33 7.40 27.22 -29.35
CA LEU A 33 6.38 27.83 -28.49
C LEU A 33 5.82 26.84 -27.48
N LEU A 34 5.55 25.60 -27.88
CA LEU A 34 5.06 24.54 -26.99
C LEU A 34 6.11 24.19 -25.92
N GLU A 35 7.39 24.09 -26.32
CA GLU A 35 8.50 23.84 -25.41
C GLU A 35 8.67 24.97 -24.39
N GLU A 36 8.59 26.22 -24.85
CA GLU A 36 8.65 27.39 -23.97
C GLU A 36 7.46 27.44 -22.99
N GLN A 37 6.24 27.16 -23.47
CA GLN A 37 5.04 27.14 -22.64
C GLN A 37 5.11 26.02 -21.59
N LEU A 38 5.62 24.84 -21.95
CA LEU A 38 5.80 23.73 -21.03
C LEU A 38 6.79 24.09 -19.90
N LYS A 39 7.93 24.67 -20.24
CA LYS A 39 8.92 25.15 -19.26
C LYS A 39 8.35 26.25 -18.36
N LYS A 40 7.68 27.24 -18.94
CA LYS A 40 7.03 28.32 -18.19
C LYS A 40 5.94 27.82 -17.26
N ALA A 41 5.12 26.87 -17.72
CA ALA A 41 4.06 26.30 -16.89
C ALA A 41 4.60 25.59 -15.65
N VAL A 42 5.68 24.81 -15.79
CA VAL A 42 6.34 24.15 -14.64
C VAL A 42 6.94 25.18 -13.70
N SER A 43 7.68 26.16 -14.21
CA SER A 43 8.29 27.20 -13.39
C SER A 43 7.25 28.04 -12.65
N ASN A 44 6.23 28.55 -13.35
CA ASN A 44 5.20 29.42 -12.75
C ASN A 44 4.34 28.70 -11.70
N SER A 45 3.97 27.43 -11.97
CA SER A 45 3.16 26.65 -11.03
C SER A 45 3.90 26.17 -9.79
N SER A 46 5.23 26.31 -9.76
CA SER A 46 6.09 25.92 -8.66
C SER A 46 6.83 27.10 -8.00
N ASP A 47 6.48 28.33 -8.32
CA ASP A 47 7.23 29.52 -7.89
C ASP A 47 8.74 29.37 -8.22
N SER A 48 9.03 28.85 -9.41
CA SER A 48 10.36 28.52 -9.93
C SER A 48 11.16 27.48 -9.11
N LEU A 49 10.48 26.78 -8.18
CA LEU A 49 11.14 25.73 -7.39
C LEU A 49 11.52 24.50 -8.24
N TYR A 50 10.82 24.28 -9.36
CA TYR A 50 11.09 23.15 -10.25
C TYR A 50 11.37 23.61 -11.68
N ARG A 51 12.28 22.90 -12.35
CA ARG A 51 12.48 22.99 -13.80
C ARG A 51 12.26 21.63 -14.45
N ILE A 52 11.88 21.67 -15.73
CA ILE A 52 11.74 20.46 -16.56
C ILE A 52 12.88 20.42 -17.58
N GLU A 53 13.47 19.23 -17.73
CA GLU A 53 14.44 18.88 -18.77
C GLU A 53 13.91 17.67 -19.53
N TYR A 54 14.18 17.55 -20.82
CA TYR A 54 13.78 16.40 -21.64
C TYR A 54 14.68 16.31 -22.89
N GLU A 55 14.74 15.11 -23.47
CA GLU A 55 15.55 14.84 -24.65
C GLU A 55 14.79 15.18 -25.94
N SER A 56 13.55 14.71 -26.09
CA SER A 56 12.75 15.00 -27.28
C SER A 56 11.27 15.14 -26.94
N LEU A 57 10.59 15.97 -27.76
CA LEU A 57 9.15 16.15 -27.75
C LEU A 57 8.60 15.93 -29.16
N ASP A 58 7.91 14.80 -29.37
CA ASP A 58 7.29 14.44 -30.61
C ASP A 58 5.77 14.58 -30.50
N VAL A 59 5.17 15.35 -31.42
CA VAL A 59 3.73 15.60 -31.45
C VAL A 59 3.19 15.31 -32.82
N HIS A 60 2.12 14.55 -32.89
CA HIS A 60 1.35 14.24 -34.09
C HIS A 60 -0.08 14.81 -33.96
N PRO A 61 -0.31 16.06 -34.37
CA PRO A 61 -1.57 16.77 -34.12
C PRO A 61 -2.82 16.09 -34.74
N ILE A 62 -2.66 15.44 -35.90
CA ILE A 62 -3.77 14.84 -36.64
C ILE A 62 -4.43 13.70 -35.86
N ASN A 63 -3.64 12.86 -35.22
CA ASN A 63 -4.12 11.72 -34.44
C ASN A 63 -4.08 11.97 -32.94
N GLY A 64 -3.70 13.15 -32.49
CA GLY A 64 -3.62 13.52 -31.07
C GLY A 64 -2.61 12.70 -30.25
N ASN A 65 -1.49 12.30 -30.87
CA ASN A 65 -0.44 11.57 -30.18
C ASN A 65 0.69 12.51 -29.78
N LEU A 66 1.21 12.29 -28.57
CA LEU A 66 2.36 13.01 -28.04
C LEU A 66 3.31 12.01 -27.37
N ARG A 67 4.60 12.21 -27.56
CA ARG A 67 5.67 11.48 -26.86
C ARG A 67 6.72 12.45 -26.34
N LEU A 68 6.98 12.43 -25.04
CA LEU A 68 8.05 13.13 -24.37
C LEU A 68 9.02 12.10 -23.83
N THR A 69 10.31 12.18 -24.23
CA THR A 69 11.32 11.18 -23.85
C THR A 69 12.31 11.75 -22.85
N HIS A 70 12.77 10.87 -21.93
CA HIS A 70 13.77 11.15 -20.90
C HIS A 70 13.55 12.47 -20.18
N PHE A 71 12.30 12.71 -19.73
CA PHE A 71 12.02 13.93 -19.02
C PHE A 71 12.34 13.84 -17.53
N LYS A 72 12.77 14.96 -16.98
CA LYS A 72 13.13 15.13 -15.58
C LYS A 72 12.43 16.36 -15.01
N LEU A 73 11.87 16.21 -13.81
CA LEU A 73 11.43 17.32 -12.98
C LEU A 73 12.44 17.44 -11.83
N ILE A 74 13.19 18.54 -11.83
CA ILE A 74 14.33 18.72 -10.94
C ILE A 74 14.09 19.94 -10.06
N PRO A 75 14.23 19.83 -8.72
CA PRO A 75 14.16 20.99 -7.83
C PRO A 75 15.39 21.90 -8.02
N ASP A 76 15.16 23.22 -8.00
CA ASP A 76 16.23 24.21 -7.98
C ASP A 76 16.69 24.46 -6.53
N GLU A 77 17.91 24.02 -6.24
CA GLU A 77 18.47 24.15 -4.88
C GLU A 77 18.65 25.61 -4.45
N THR A 78 18.93 26.53 -5.39
CA THR A 78 19.09 27.95 -5.08
C THR A 78 17.77 28.56 -4.65
N VAL A 79 16.71 28.27 -5.41
CA VAL A 79 15.35 28.69 -5.07
C VAL A 79 14.91 28.06 -3.74
N TYR A 80 15.18 26.77 -3.54
CA TYR A 80 14.84 26.11 -2.29
C TYR A 80 15.52 26.77 -1.08
N LYS A 81 16.82 27.06 -1.15
CA LYS A 81 17.54 27.77 -0.09
C LYS A 81 16.96 29.15 0.22
N LYS A 82 16.54 29.89 -0.83
CA LYS A 82 15.84 31.17 -0.64
C LYS A 82 14.50 30.99 0.07
N LEU A 83 13.71 29.98 -0.31
CA LEU A 83 12.45 29.67 0.34
C LEU A 83 12.63 29.23 1.80
N VAL A 84 13.69 28.50 2.13
CA VAL A 84 14.05 28.16 3.52
C VAL A 84 14.32 29.44 4.32
N ALA A 85 15.14 30.35 3.79
CA ALA A 85 15.45 31.64 4.45
C ALA A 85 14.20 32.51 4.64
N GLN A 86 13.21 32.37 3.76
CA GLN A 86 11.92 33.08 3.83
C GLN A 86 10.86 32.34 4.66
N GLN A 87 11.18 31.18 5.25
CA GLN A 87 10.24 30.31 5.99
C GLN A 87 9.02 29.87 5.15
N LYS A 88 9.25 29.63 3.85
CA LYS A 88 8.23 29.21 2.86
C LYS A 88 8.55 27.90 2.16
N ALA A 89 9.70 27.27 2.46
CA ALA A 89 10.10 26.04 1.81
C ALA A 89 9.16 24.87 2.20
N PRO A 90 8.82 23.98 1.25
CA PRO A 90 8.07 22.76 1.56
C PRO A 90 8.96 21.75 2.28
N ASP A 91 8.36 20.87 3.10
CA ASP A 91 9.06 19.75 3.75
C ASP A 91 9.53 18.68 2.78
N ASN A 92 8.89 18.59 1.62
CA ASN A 92 9.19 17.57 0.62
C ASN A 92 9.66 18.20 -0.69
N LEU A 93 10.82 17.76 -1.16
CA LEU A 93 11.28 18.00 -2.52
C LEU A 93 11.13 16.74 -3.37
N TYR A 94 10.69 16.89 -4.60
CA TYR A 94 10.42 15.82 -5.53
C TYR A 94 11.41 15.83 -6.67
N HIS A 95 12.11 14.73 -6.89
CA HIS A 95 12.92 14.49 -8.08
C HIS A 95 12.24 13.38 -8.87
N LEU A 96 11.80 13.67 -10.09
CA LEU A 96 11.14 12.71 -10.97
C LEU A 96 11.91 12.59 -12.27
N GLU A 97 12.26 11.35 -12.62
CA GLU A 97 12.78 11.01 -13.94
C GLU A 97 11.84 10.02 -14.60
N VAL A 98 11.58 10.17 -15.90
CA VAL A 98 10.67 9.29 -16.65
C VAL A 98 11.29 8.97 -17.99
N ASN A 99 11.34 7.68 -18.34
CA ASN A 99 11.86 7.24 -19.62
C ASN A 99 11.01 7.75 -20.80
N ALA A 100 9.69 7.59 -20.70
CA ALA A 100 8.76 8.16 -21.69
C ALA A 100 7.40 8.49 -21.08
N LEU A 101 6.83 9.63 -21.46
CA LEU A 101 5.42 9.97 -21.31
C LEU A 101 4.77 9.92 -22.70
N ILE A 102 3.78 9.06 -22.86
CA ILE A 102 3.09 8.86 -24.13
C ILE A 102 1.60 9.15 -23.93
N ILE A 103 1.06 10.02 -24.76
CA ILE A 103 -0.38 10.31 -24.86
C ILE A 103 -0.84 9.80 -26.21
N ARG A 104 -1.98 9.07 -26.24
CA ARG A 104 -2.55 8.52 -27.47
C ARG A 104 -3.98 8.99 -27.68
N ASN A 105 -4.29 9.34 -28.92
CA ASN A 105 -5.63 9.66 -29.37
C ASN A 105 -6.31 10.73 -28.50
N ALA A 106 -5.60 11.84 -28.22
CA ALA A 106 -6.20 13.01 -27.61
C ALA A 106 -7.07 13.74 -28.65
N ASN A 107 -8.39 13.86 -28.40
CA ASN A 107 -9.30 14.54 -29.32
C ASN A 107 -9.18 16.06 -29.22
N ALA A 108 -8.14 16.59 -29.88
CA ALA A 108 -7.84 18.01 -29.89
C ALA A 108 -8.96 18.87 -30.47
N LYS A 109 -9.65 18.39 -31.52
CA LYS A 109 -10.76 19.13 -32.18
C LYS A 109 -11.93 19.35 -31.22
N GLU A 110 -12.37 18.30 -30.53
CA GLU A 110 -13.47 18.37 -29.56
C GLU A 110 -13.10 19.23 -28.35
N ALA A 111 -11.83 19.13 -27.90
CA ALA A 111 -11.32 19.95 -26.80
C ALA A 111 -11.42 21.46 -27.08
N VAL A 112 -11.15 21.91 -28.32
CA VAL A 112 -11.27 23.31 -28.72
C VAL A 112 -12.72 23.72 -28.90
N GLN A 113 -13.52 22.90 -29.60
CA GLN A 113 -14.88 23.26 -29.97
C GLN A 113 -15.88 23.25 -28.82
N SER A 114 -15.72 22.28 -27.91
CA SER A 114 -16.69 22.01 -26.82
C SER A 114 -16.09 22.03 -25.42
N LYS A 115 -14.81 22.36 -25.28
CA LYS A 115 -14.07 22.26 -24.00
C LYS A 115 -14.13 20.86 -23.38
N LYS A 116 -14.21 19.79 -24.21
CA LYS A 116 -14.24 18.39 -23.78
C LYS A 116 -13.00 17.68 -24.31
N LEU A 117 -12.08 17.34 -23.42
CA LEU A 117 -10.88 16.61 -23.78
C LEU A 117 -11.09 15.11 -23.52
N LYS A 118 -11.00 14.30 -24.57
CA LYS A 118 -11.01 12.85 -24.51
C LYS A 118 -9.64 12.32 -24.90
N VAL A 119 -9.07 11.44 -24.07
CA VAL A 119 -7.77 10.80 -24.28
C VAL A 119 -7.98 9.29 -24.18
N ALA A 120 -7.43 8.51 -25.11
CA ALA A 120 -7.51 7.06 -25.02
C ALA A 120 -6.54 6.55 -23.94
N ASP A 121 -5.23 6.81 -24.11
CA ASP A 121 -4.21 6.31 -23.19
C ASP A 121 -3.23 7.40 -22.79
N ILE A 122 -2.82 7.36 -21.52
CA ILE A 122 -1.64 8.05 -20.99
C ILE A 122 -0.72 6.97 -20.43
N ILE A 123 0.50 6.85 -20.95
CA ILE A 123 1.48 5.86 -20.51
C ILE A 123 2.71 6.58 -19.98
N ILE A 124 3.09 6.27 -18.74
CA ILE A 124 4.27 6.78 -18.06
C ILE A 124 5.19 5.59 -17.83
N ASP A 125 6.29 5.55 -18.59
CA ASP A 125 7.21 4.42 -18.62
C ASP A 125 8.40 4.66 -17.70
N LYS A 126 8.65 3.70 -16.81
CA LYS A 126 9.77 3.66 -15.87
C LYS A 126 9.97 4.95 -15.06
N PRO A 127 8.92 5.50 -14.43
CA PRO A 127 9.11 6.67 -13.59
C PRO A 127 9.94 6.32 -12.34
N GLN A 128 10.96 7.14 -12.10
CA GLN A 128 11.80 7.10 -10.91
C GLN A 128 11.50 8.34 -10.08
N LEU A 129 10.81 8.16 -8.96
CA LEU A 129 10.43 9.24 -8.06
C LEU A 129 11.24 9.17 -6.78
N THR A 130 12.03 10.19 -6.49
CA THR A 130 12.67 10.37 -5.19
C THR A 130 12.04 11.53 -4.46
N ILE A 131 11.59 11.29 -3.24
CA ILE A 131 11.11 12.33 -2.32
C ILE A 131 12.16 12.55 -1.24
N TYR A 132 12.71 13.75 -1.17
CA TYR A 132 13.57 14.18 -0.08
C TYR A 132 12.71 14.90 0.95
N ASN A 133 12.62 14.35 2.15
CA ASN A 133 11.84 14.93 3.24
C ASN A 133 12.76 15.55 4.29
N LYS A 134 12.58 16.83 4.52
CA LYS A 134 13.21 17.58 5.61
C LYS A 134 12.16 18.48 6.25
N ARG A 135 11.78 18.16 7.47
CA ARG A 135 10.77 18.90 8.24
C ARG A 135 11.27 20.33 8.49
N GLN A 136 10.36 21.27 8.31
CA GLN A 136 10.58 22.68 8.58
C GLN A 136 9.65 23.08 9.73
N ASP A 137 10.19 23.59 10.84
CA ASP A 137 9.41 23.88 12.06
C ASP A 137 8.25 24.86 11.82
N TYR A 138 8.43 25.81 10.89
CA TYR A 138 7.38 26.76 10.52
C TYR A 138 6.18 26.13 9.79
N ASN A 139 6.32 24.93 9.23
CA ASN A 139 5.22 24.23 8.56
C ASN A 139 4.29 23.51 9.55
N GLU A 140 4.72 23.27 10.80
CA GLU A 140 3.90 22.62 11.83
C GLU A 140 2.72 23.46 12.28
N HIS A 141 2.90 24.77 12.29
CA HIS A 141 1.90 25.73 12.77
C HIS A 141 1.07 26.36 11.64
N SER A 142 1.36 26.03 10.40
CA SER A 142 0.57 26.49 9.26
C SER A 142 -0.68 25.63 9.11
N GLU A 143 -1.72 25.87 9.92
CA GLU A 143 -3.10 25.50 9.61
C GLU A 143 -3.60 26.30 8.39
N VAL A 144 -2.93 26.19 7.27
CA VAL A 144 -3.54 26.57 6.02
C VAL A 144 -4.56 25.48 5.73
N GLN A 145 -5.80 25.72 6.10
CA GLN A 145 -6.97 25.04 5.53
C GLN A 145 -6.88 25.26 4.02
N LYS A 146 -6.11 24.41 3.33
CA LYS A 146 -6.15 24.36 1.87
C LYS A 146 -7.54 23.85 1.54
N GLU A 147 -8.43 24.76 1.16
CA GLU A 147 -9.69 24.39 0.53
C GLU A 147 -9.36 23.33 -0.52
N ASN A 148 -9.78 22.10 -0.27
CA ASN A 148 -9.64 20.99 -1.22
C ASN A 148 -10.69 21.23 -2.33
N LYS A 149 -10.45 22.20 -3.20
CA LYS A 149 -11.33 22.43 -4.36
C LYS A 149 -11.42 21.14 -5.18
N PRO A 150 -12.60 20.67 -5.53
CA PRO A 150 -12.76 19.53 -6.42
C PRO A 150 -11.99 19.73 -7.72
N LEU A 151 -11.48 18.64 -8.32
CA LEU A 151 -10.66 18.71 -9.54
C LEU A 151 -11.32 19.47 -10.69
N HIS A 152 -12.63 19.28 -10.88
CA HIS A 152 -13.35 19.96 -11.93
C HIS A 152 -13.34 21.50 -11.77
N GLN A 153 -13.31 22.01 -10.53
CA GLN A 153 -13.22 23.46 -10.29
C GLN A 153 -11.84 24.02 -10.66
N LEU A 154 -10.79 23.20 -10.59
CA LEU A 154 -9.43 23.60 -11.01
C LEU A 154 -9.29 23.59 -12.53
N LEU A 155 -10.10 22.80 -13.23
CA LEU A 155 -10.03 22.61 -14.68
C LEU A 155 -11.11 23.36 -15.45
N LYS A 156 -12.16 23.88 -14.79
CA LYS A 156 -13.37 24.45 -15.43
C LYS A 156 -13.10 25.59 -16.42
N ASP A 157 -12.03 26.36 -16.21
CA ASP A 157 -11.67 27.47 -17.08
C ASP A 157 -11.04 26.97 -18.39
N ILE A 158 -10.45 25.76 -18.36
CA ILE A 158 -9.78 25.11 -19.49
C ILE A 158 -10.70 24.08 -20.14
N PHE A 159 -11.24 23.15 -19.34
CA PHE A 159 -12.14 22.08 -19.80
C PHE A 159 -13.39 21.98 -18.93
N GLN A 160 -14.53 21.73 -19.57
CA GLN A 160 -15.78 21.34 -18.90
C GLN A 160 -15.80 19.86 -18.55
N GLU A 161 -15.12 19.04 -19.38
CA GLU A 161 -15.01 17.60 -19.22
C GLU A 161 -13.61 17.13 -19.62
N LEU A 162 -12.99 16.32 -18.78
CA LEU A 162 -11.79 15.56 -19.09
C LEU A 162 -12.07 14.08 -18.88
N SER A 163 -11.98 13.28 -19.95
CA SER A 163 -12.08 11.82 -19.87
C SER A 163 -10.81 11.16 -20.36
N VAL A 164 -10.34 10.12 -19.63
CA VAL A 164 -9.19 9.31 -20.02
C VAL A 164 -9.57 7.84 -19.83
N ASN A 165 -9.52 7.06 -20.93
CA ASN A 165 -9.89 5.65 -20.83
C ASN A 165 -8.90 4.88 -19.95
N GLN A 166 -7.59 5.14 -20.12
CA GLN A 166 -6.60 4.43 -19.33
C GLN A 166 -5.34 5.27 -19.06
N VAL A 167 -4.85 5.23 -17.82
CA VAL A 167 -3.52 5.73 -17.42
C VAL A 167 -2.71 4.55 -16.92
N LYS A 168 -1.54 4.31 -17.52
CA LYS A 168 -0.59 3.26 -17.13
C LYS A 168 0.69 3.87 -16.62
N LEU A 169 1.11 3.47 -15.44
CA LEU A 169 2.43 3.75 -14.89
C LEU A 169 3.15 2.40 -14.76
N ASN A 170 4.15 2.18 -15.60
CA ASN A 170 4.87 0.91 -15.69
C ASN A 170 6.22 1.02 -14.99
N ASP A 171 6.58 -0.01 -14.22
CA ASP A 171 7.88 -0.17 -13.57
C ASP A 171 8.33 1.05 -12.75
N ILE A 172 7.41 1.55 -11.91
CA ILE A 172 7.67 2.69 -11.02
C ILE A 172 8.72 2.28 -9.99
N ASN A 173 9.75 3.11 -9.86
CA ASN A 173 10.70 3.07 -8.75
C ASN A 173 10.47 4.29 -7.86
N PHE A 174 10.23 4.04 -6.59
CA PHE A 174 9.97 5.07 -5.59
C PHE A 174 11.03 5.01 -4.50
N SER A 175 11.57 6.16 -4.10
CA SER A 175 12.47 6.30 -2.96
C SER A 175 12.02 7.46 -2.08
N PHE A 176 11.93 7.22 -0.79
CA PHE A 176 11.69 8.24 0.23
C PHE A 176 12.93 8.38 1.09
N VAL A 177 13.57 9.54 1.01
CA VAL A 177 14.79 9.87 1.72
C VAL A 177 14.44 10.80 2.86
N ASN A 178 14.45 10.28 4.08
CA ASN A 178 14.16 11.05 5.28
C ASN A 178 15.45 11.69 5.84
N ARG A 179 15.54 13.01 5.77
CA ARG A 179 16.68 13.85 6.19
C ARG A 179 16.50 14.49 7.57
N ASN A 180 15.57 13.96 8.38
CA ASN A 180 15.32 14.48 9.73
C ASN A 180 16.18 13.81 10.82
N TYR A 181 17.08 12.92 10.44
CA TYR A 181 18.00 12.20 11.30
C TYR A 181 19.45 12.54 10.91
N GLU A 182 20.41 12.25 11.78
CA GLU A 182 21.83 12.43 11.49
C GLU A 182 22.27 11.64 10.24
N GLU A 183 21.76 10.42 10.11
CA GLU A 183 21.94 9.62 8.90
C GLU A 183 20.62 9.56 8.10
N GLU A 184 20.71 9.73 6.78
CA GLU A 184 19.54 9.63 5.90
C GLU A 184 18.91 8.24 5.98
N ARG A 185 17.61 8.17 6.20
CA ARG A 185 16.85 6.91 6.17
C ARG A 185 16.13 6.78 4.84
N ILE A 186 16.46 5.73 4.09
CA ILE A 186 15.90 5.50 2.77
C ILE A 186 14.92 4.32 2.82
N THR A 187 13.70 4.57 2.33
CA THR A 187 12.69 3.54 2.07
C THR A 187 12.42 3.51 0.58
N SER A 188 12.57 2.35 -0.04
CA SER A 188 12.37 2.20 -1.49
C SER A 188 11.34 1.14 -1.82
N LEU A 189 10.59 1.39 -2.89
CA LEU A 189 9.66 0.46 -3.52
C LEU A 189 9.99 0.40 -5.01
N LYS A 190 10.18 -0.80 -5.54
CA LYS A 190 10.52 -1.04 -6.95
C LYS A 190 9.49 -1.91 -7.64
N ASN A 191 9.50 -1.90 -8.96
CA ASN A 191 8.63 -2.75 -9.79
C ASN A 191 7.13 -2.58 -9.49
N LEU A 192 6.72 -1.35 -9.17
CA LEU A 192 5.32 -1.01 -8.95
C LEU A 192 4.67 -0.65 -10.29
N ASN A 193 3.55 -1.32 -10.61
CA ASN A 193 2.74 -1.01 -11.78
C ASN A 193 1.36 -0.53 -11.32
N ILE A 194 0.87 0.56 -11.93
CA ILE A 194 -0.45 1.11 -11.65
C ILE A 194 -1.19 1.30 -12.96
N THR A 195 -2.41 0.78 -13.05
CA THR A 195 -3.34 1.06 -14.13
C THR A 195 -4.59 1.70 -13.56
N ILE A 196 -4.94 2.88 -14.07
CA ILE A 196 -6.14 3.62 -13.70
C ILE A 196 -7.04 3.65 -14.93
N SER A 197 -8.29 3.23 -14.78
CA SER A 197 -9.21 3.10 -15.91
C SER A 197 -10.45 3.95 -15.71
N ASP A 198 -10.95 4.48 -16.82
CA ASP A 198 -12.22 5.20 -16.91
C ASP A 198 -12.23 6.43 -15.98
N ILE A 199 -11.25 7.32 -16.19
CA ILE A 199 -11.19 8.62 -15.50
C ILE A 199 -12.19 9.56 -16.14
N LEU A 200 -13.03 10.19 -15.33
CA LEU A 200 -13.96 11.24 -15.75
C LEU A 200 -13.93 12.38 -14.72
N ILE A 201 -13.60 13.57 -15.19
CA ILE A 201 -13.60 14.79 -14.38
C ILE A 201 -14.54 15.80 -15.04
N ASP A 202 -15.72 15.96 -14.45
CA ASP A 202 -16.72 16.95 -14.79
C ASP A 202 -17.43 17.46 -13.53
N SER A 203 -18.48 18.24 -13.67
CA SER A 203 -19.21 18.80 -12.54
C SER A 203 -19.96 17.77 -11.69
N LEU A 204 -20.24 16.58 -12.23
CA LEU A 204 -21.02 15.52 -11.57
C LEU A 204 -20.18 14.38 -11.02
N SER A 205 -19.01 14.13 -11.60
CA SER A 205 -18.16 12.97 -11.30
C SER A 205 -17.66 12.92 -9.86
N ALA A 206 -17.57 14.07 -9.17
CA ALA A 206 -17.21 14.12 -7.75
C ALA A 206 -18.27 13.49 -6.83
N GLN A 207 -19.54 13.41 -7.29
CA GLN A 207 -20.67 12.85 -6.55
C GLN A 207 -21.01 11.42 -7.00
N ASP A 208 -20.38 10.91 -8.06
CA ASP A 208 -20.60 9.56 -8.56
C ASP A 208 -19.99 8.52 -7.61
N THR A 209 -20.85 7.86 -6.83
CA THR A 209 -20.45 6.84 -5.84
C THR A 209 -19.90 5.55 -6.46
N SER A 210 -20.08 5.35 -7.77
CA SER A 210 -19.49 4.24 -8.52
C SER A 210 -17.99 4.47 -8.83
N ARG A 211 -17.49 5.68 -8.57
CA ARG A 211 -16.12 6.07 -8.82
C ARG A 211 -15.31 6.24 -7.53
N VAL A 212 -14.05 5.89 -7.60
CA VAL A 212 -13.05 6.16 -6.56
C VAL A 212 -12.11 7.23 -7.10
N TYR A 213 -12.11 8.44 -6.52
CA TYR A 213 -11.30 9.57 -7.02
C TYR A 213 -11.42 9.79 -8.53
N TYR A 214 -12.66 9.92 -9.06
CA TYR A 214 -12.97 10.15 -10.49
C TYR A 214 -12.69 8.96 -11.41
N THR A 215 -12.31 7.78 -10.90
CA THR A 215 -11.99 6.60 -11.71
C THR A 215 -12.92 5.43 -11.38
N LYS A 216 -13.21 4.55 -12.34
CA LYS A 216 -13.97 3.32 -12.08
C LYS A 216 -13.10 2.18 -11.61
N ASN A 217 -11.83 2.15 -12.01
CA ASN A 217 -10.94 1.10 -11.57
C ASN A 217 -9.50 1.59 -11.39
N VAL A 218 -8.86 1.10 -10.33
CA VAL A 218 -7.42 1.22 -10.07
C VAL A 218 -6.88 -0.17 -9.82
N ASP A 219 -5.96 -0.63 -10.67
CA ASP A 219 -5.20 -1.85 -10.49
C ASP A 219 -3.77 -1.49 -10.07
N ILE A 220 -3.28 -2.10 -9.01
CA ILE A 220 -1.91 -1.95 -8.50
C ILE A 220 -1.26 -3.33 -8.47
N ASN A 221 -0.05 -3.44 -8.98
CA ASN A 221 0.75 -4.65 -8.91
C ASN A 221 2.18 -4.33 -8.47
N ILE A 222 2.66 -5.06 -7.45
CA ILE A 222 4.03 -4.96 -6.92
C ILE A 222 4.62 -6.35 -6.97
N LYS A 223 5.87 -6.47 -7.47
CA LYS A 223 6.60 -7.73 -7.51
C LYS A 223 7.89 -7.65 -6.71
N ASP A 224 8.26 -8.79 -6.13
CA ASP A 224 9.58 -9.01 -5.49
C ASP A 224 9.93 -7.94 -4.44
N TYR A 225 8.94 -7.61 -3.59
CA TYR A 225 9.14 -6.65 -2.51
C TYR A 225 9.78 -7.32 -1.29
N GLN A 226 10.77 -6.64 -0.71
CA GLN A 226 11.33 -7.06 0.58
C GLN A 226 11.73 -5.86 1.43
N ILE A 227 11.54 -5.99 2.75
CA ILE A 227 11.92 -4.97 3.73
C ILE A 227 12.35 -5.62 5.04
N ALA A 228 13.39 -5.09 5.68
CA ALA A 228 13.74 -5.47 7.04
C ALA A 228 12.76 -4.86 8.05
N THR A 229 12.44 -5.60 9.11
CA THR A 229 11.66 -5.04 10.23
C THR A 229 12.46 -3.97 10.98
N PRO A 230 11.80 -2.98 11.63
CA PRO A 230 12.50 -1.91 12.34
C PRO A 230 13.49 -2.39 13.40
N ASP A 231 13.19 -3.52 14.06
CA ASP A 231 14.09 -4.17 15.05
C ASP A 231 15.22 -4.95 14.39
N SER A 232 15.27 -5.02 13.06
CA SER A 232 16.24 -5.75 12.26
C SER A 232 16.33 -7.26 12.56
N LEU A 233 15.30 -7.84 13.18
CA LEU A 233 15.26 -9.27 13.50
C LEU A 233 14.75 -10.12 12.35
N TYR A 234 13.94 -9.53 11.44
CA TYR A 234 13.27 -10.24 10.36
C TYR A 234 13.40 -9.50 9.02
N ILE A 235 13.15 -10.26 7.94
CA ILE A 235 12.89 -9.73 6.61
C ILE A 235 11.48 -10.15 6.22
N VAL A 236 10.64 -9.18 5.86
CA VAL A 236 9.36 -9.42 5.18
C VAL A 236 9.64 -9.53 3.69
N LYS A 237 9.20 -10.60 3.05
CA LYS A 237 9.27 -10.82 1.59
C LYS A 237 7.88 -11.02 1.03
N LEU A 238 7.67 -10.56 -0.17
CA LEU A 238 6.42 -10.66 -0.89
C LEU A 238 6.72 -10.80 -2.39
N ALA A 239 6.35 -11.92 -2.99
CA ALA A 239 6.62 -12.15 -4.42
C ALA A 239 5.65 -11.38 -5.33
N ASP A 240 4.36 -11.32 -4.97
CA ASP A 240 3.34 -10.62 -5.77
C ASP A 240 2.27 -10.02 -4.86
N LEU A 241 2.02 -8.73 -5.03
CA LEU A 241 0.84 -8.04 -4.51
C LEU A 241 0.03 -7.56 -5.69
N SER A 242 -1.21 -7.95 -5.76
CA SER A 242 -2.17 -7.41 -6.72
C SER A 242 -3.40 -6.87 -6.01
N PHE A 243 -3.81 -5.69 -6.43
CA PHE A 243 -4.91 -4.94 -5.88
C PHE A 243 -5.79 -4.40 -6.99
N SER A 244 -7.10 -4.54 -6.89
CA SER A 244 -8.07 -4.03 -7.86
C SER A 244 -9.30 -3.46 -7.17
N THR A 245 -9.58 -2.19 -7.40
CA THR A 245 -10.82 -1.57 -6.90
C THR A 245 -12.04 -2.11 -7.61
N GLY A 246 -11.97 -2.33 -8.93
CA GLY A 246 -13.08 -2.85 -9.72
C GLY A 246 -13.46 -4.31 -9.36
N LYS A 247 -12.47 -5.11 -8.93
CA LYS A 247 -12.70 -6.49 -8.45
C LYS A 247 -12.96 -6.55 -6.95
N ASN A 248 -12.79 -5.45 -6.22
CA ASN A 248 -12.81 -5.41 -4.76
C ASN A 248 -11.92 -6.50 -4.14
N LEU A 249 -10.70 -6.62 -4.66
CA LEU A 249 -9.77 -7.70 -4.34
C LEU A 249 -8.37 -7.17 -4.03
N LEU A 250 -7.80 -7.62 -2.91
CA LEU A 250 -6.38 -7.58 -2.61
C LEU A 250 -5.87 -9.01 -2.52
N SER A 251 -4.84 -9.36 -3.29
CA SER A 251 -4.20 -10.67 -3.29
C SER A 251 -2.70 -10.53 -3.04
N LEU A 252 -2.18 -11.33 -2.13
CA LEU A 252 -0.77 -11.42 -1.78
C LEU A 252 -0.31 -12.85 -2.00
N LYS A 253 0.84 -13.05 -2.69
CA LYS A 253 1.42 -14.37 -2.95
C LYS A 253 2.83 -14.47 -2.39
N ASN A 254 3.13 -15.63 -1.80
CA ASN A 254 4.42 -15.97 -1.21
C ASN A 254 4.90 -14.88 -0.23
N VAL A 255 4.04 -14.60 0.76
CA VAL A 255 4.37 -13.69 1.86
C VAL A 255 5.17 -14.42 2.90
N LYS A 256 6.38 -13.95 3.20
CA LYS A 256 7.24 -14.55 4.21
C LYS A 256 7.67 -13.54 5.25
N LEU A 257 7.72 -13.99 6.51
CA LEU A 257 8.46 -13.33 7.59
C LEU A 257 9.63 -14.23 7.95
N GLU A 258 10.79 -13.94 7.39
CA GLU A 258 11.99 -14.74 7.58
C GLU A 258 12.89 -14.15 8.68
N PRO A 259 13.24 -14.92 9.72
CA PRO A 259 14.17 -14.44 10.74
C PRO A 259 15.59 -14.35 10.17
N ARG A 260 16.26 -13.23 10.42
CA ARG A 260 17.63 -12.97 9.96
C ARG A 260 18.69 -13.80 10.70
N TYR A 261 18.34 -14.35 11.86
CA TYR A 261 19.24 -15.12 12.71
C TYR A 261 18.73 -16.56 12.84
N SER A 262 19.66 -17.51 12.86
CA SER A 262 19.37 -18.93 13.16
C SER A 262 18.71 -19.09 14.54
N LYS A 263 18.11 -20.26 14.81
CA LYS A 263 17.52 -20.57 16.13
C LYS A 263 18.51 -20.35 17.27
N SER A 264 19.78 -20.72 17.09
CA SER A 264 20.85 -20.56 18.09
C SER A 264 21.28 -19.10 18.30
N ASN A 265 21.27 -18.29 17.26
CA ASN A 265 21.78 -16.92 17.30
C ASN A 265 20.70 -15.85 17.57
N PHE A 266 19.44 -16.18 17.33
CA PHE A 266 18.32 -15.22 17.53
C PHE A 266 18.26 -14.73 18.97
N HIS A 267 18.26 -15.65 19.94
CA HIS A 267 18.17 -15.30 21.34
C HIS A 267 19.46 -14.66 21.87
N LYS A 268 20.62 -15.00 21.29
CA LYS A 268 21.88 -14.30 21.60
C LYS A 268 21.79 -12.82 21.19
N LYS A 269 21.19 -12.54 20.01
CA LYS A 269 21.01 -11.18 19.49
C LYS A 269 19.99 -10.39 20.32
N VAL A 270 18.90 -11.03 20.75
CA VAL A 270 17.82 -10.39 21.52
C VAL A 270 18.19 -10.23 23.00
N GLY A 271 18.99 -11.14 23.56
CA GLY A 271 19.44 -11.14 24.96
C GLY A 271 18.43 -11.66 25.99
N HIS A 272 17.23 -12.02 25.59
CA HIS A 272 16.17 -12.52 26.47
C HIS A 272 15.26 -13.51 25.76
N PHE A 273 14.38 -14.16 26.53
CA PHE A 273 13.34 -15.05 26.04
C PHE A 273 12.34 -14.24 25.16
N LYS A 274 12.22 -14.60 23.87
CA LYS A 274 11.34 -13.97 22.90
C LYS A 274 10.97 -14.96 21.82
N ASP A 275 9.72 -15.01 21.43
CA ASP A 275 9.28 -15.84 20.31
C ASP A 275 9.96 -15.44 19.00
N ARG A 276 10.53 -16.44 18.32
CA ARG A 276 11.09 -16.33 16.99
C ARG A 276 10.10 -16.90 15.99
N PHE A 277 9.59 -16.06 15.14
CA PHE A 277 8.63 -16.43 14.11
C PHE A 277 9.34 -16.74 12.79
N ASN A 278 8.86 -17.79 12.10
CA ASN A 278 9.16 -18.04 10.70
C ASN A 278 7.84 -18.36 10.02
N LEU A 279 7.37 -17.43 9.17
CA LEU A 279 6.04 -17.48 8.58
C LEU A 279 6.17 -17.58 7.05
N ASP A 280 5.39 -18.45 6.44
CA ASP A 280 5.28 -18.61 4.99
C ASP A 280 3.81 -18.78 4.60
N PHE A 281 3.28 -17.82 3.85
CA PHE A 281 1.93 -17.81 3.34
C PHE A 281 1.98 -17.85 1.82
N ASN A 282 1.54 -18.95 1.23
CA ASN A 282 1.51 -19.08 -0.23
C ASN A 282 0.53 -18.07 -0.84
N LYS A 283 -0.68 -17.96 -0.27
CA LYS A 283 -1.70 -17.06 -0.78
C LYS A 283 -2.57 -16.47 0.34
N ILE A 284 -2.71 -15.15 0.32
CA ILE A 284 -3.68 -14.39 1.15
C ILE A 284 -4.54 -13.57 0.20
N GLU A 285 -5.86 -13.65 0.33
CA GLU A 285 -6.82 -12.81 -0.42
C GLU A 285 -7.78 -12.11 0.52
N ILE A 286 -8.02 -10.82 0.25
CA ILE A 286 -9.07 -10.04 0.89
C ILE A 286 -10.09 -9.68 -0.18
N LYS A 287 -11.34 -10.16 -0.02
CA LYS A 287 -12.43 -9.96 -0.97
C LYS A 287 -13.51 -9.04 -0.42
N ASN A 288 -14.12 -8.28 -1.31
CA ASN A 288 -15.10 -7.24 -0.98
C ASN A 288 -14.55 -6.29 0.09
N PHE A 289 -13.38 -5.76 -0.21
CA PHE A 289 -12.70 -4.75 0.58
C PHE A 289 -13.26 -3.37 0.26
N ASP A 290 -13.71 -2.64 1.28
CA ASP A 290 -14.23 -1.29 1.10
C ASP A 290 -13.09 -0.26 0.98
N PHE A 291 -12.68 -0.02 -0.27
CA PHE A 291 -11.60 0.95 -0.56
C PHE A 291 -11.95 2.38 -0.23
N ASN A 292 -13.19 2.78 -0.47
CA ASN A 292 -13.62 4.14 -0.18
C ASN A 292 -13.51 4.42 1.32
N LEU A 293 -13.96 3.47 2.13
CA LEU A 293 -13.85 3.56 3.58
C LEU A 293 -12.39 3.58 4.05
N PHE A 294 -11.55 2.73 3.45
CA PHE A 294 -10.13 2.67 3.80
C PHE A 294 -9.39 3.96 3.44
N LEU A 295 -9.58 4.47 2.23
CA LEU A 295 -8.89 5.69 1.77
C LEU A 295 -9.34 6.96 2.49
N ASN A 296 -10.65 7.06 2.81
CA ASN A 296 -11.21 8.26 3.41
C ASN A 296 -11.16 8.26 4.94
N ARG A 297 -11.22 7.09 5.58
CA ARG A 297 -11.34 6.96 7.04
C ARG A 297 -10.31 6.03 7.67
N GLN A 298 -9.42 5.45 6.89
CA GLN A 298 -8.42 4.48 7.33
C GLN A 298 -9.02 3.28 8.09
N LYS A 299 -10.19 2.80 7.67
CA LYS A 299 -10.88 1.64 8.24
C LYS A 299 -10.84 0.47 7.27
N LEU A 300 -10.46 -0.72 7.75
CA LEU A 300 -10.38 -1.94 6.95
C LEU A 300 -11.66 -2.76 7.10
N TYR A 301 -12.59 -2.61 6.17
CA TYR A 301 -13.80 -3.41 6.12
C TYR A 301 -13.75 -4.37 4.94
N ALA A 302 -14.00 -5.66 5.19
CA ALA A 302 -13.98 -6.71 4.18
C ALA A 302 -14.93 -7.86 4.54
N LYS A 303 -15.49 -8.53 3.53
CA LYS A 303 -16.33 -9.70 3.76
C LYS A 303 -15.53 -10.97 4.00
N LEU A 304 -14.44 -11.15 3.30
CA LEU A 304 -13.66 -12.39 3.37
C LEU A 304 -12.16 -12.11 3.31
N LEU A 305 -11.41 -12.67 4.26
CA LEU A 305 -9.98 -12.88 4.18
C LEU A 305 -9.75 -14.39 4.08
N SER A 306 -9.07 -14.86 3.04
CA SER A 306 -8.67 -16.26 2.90
C SER A 306 -7.17 -16.42 3.00
N ILE A 307 -6.74 -17.48 3.69
CA ILE A 307 -5.35 -17.92 3.82
C ILE A 307 -5.28 -19.35 3.30
N ASP A 308 -4.59 -19.52 2.19
CA ASP A 308 -4.40 -20.81 1.53
C ASP A 308 -2.94 -21.23 1.58
N ASN A 309 -2.68 -22.44 2.10
CA ASN A 309 -1.36 -23.04 2.22
C ASN A 309 -0.37 -22.12 2.96
N ALA A 310 -0.32 -22.28 4.27
CA ALA A 310 0.58 -21.50 5.11
C ALA A 310 1.34 -22.37 6.08
N THR A 311 2.53 -21.92 6.45
CA THR A 311 3.34 -22.49 7.54
C THR A 311 3.63 -21.40 8.57
N VAL A 312 3.29 -21.66 9.83
CA VAL A 312 3.54 -20.81 10.98
C VAL A 312 4.45 -21.57 11.93
N GLU A 313 5.71 -21.18 11.98
CA GLU A 313 6.68 -21.76 12.93
C GLU A 313 7.01 -20.74 14.02
N VAL A 314 6.80 -21.15 15.28
CA VAL A 314 7.21 -20.38 16.47
C VAL A 314 8.24 -21.17 17.21
N TYR A 315 9.38 -20.57 17.51
CA TYR A 315 10.47 -21.17 18.27
C TYR A 315 10.86 -20.29 19.45
N ASN A 316 11.13 -20.93 20.59
CA ASN A 316 11.65 -20.23 21.74
C ASN A 316 12.81 -21.02 22.41
N ASN A 317 13.49 -20.36 23.33
CA ASN A 317 14.61 -20.95 24.07
C ASN A 317 14.55 -20.51 25.54
N ASN A 318 14.24 -21.46 26.43
CA ASN A 318 14.08 -21.18 27.87
C ASN A 318 15.42 -21.11 28.65
N ALA A 319 16.55 -21.26 27.95
CA ALA A 319 17.87 -20.96 28.55
C ALA A 319 18.06 -19.46 28.80
N TYR A 320 17.27 -18.61 28.12
CA TYR A 320 17.33 -17.17 28.28
C TYR A 320 16.33 -16.65 29.32
N ARG A 321 16.70 -15.57 30.01
CA ARG A 321 15.86 -14.97 31.04
C ARG A 321 14.51 -14.60 30.52
N LYS A 322 13.44 -15.12 31.11
CA LYS A 322 12.07 -14.66 30.85
C LYS A 322 11.90 -13.27 31.45
N ILE A 323 11.53 -12.29 30.64
CA ILE A 323 11.02 -11.04 31.16
C ILE A 323 9.64 -11.37 31.73
N ILE A 324 9.46 -11.19 33.04
CA ILE A 324 8.19 -11.42 33.70
C ILE A 324 7.23 -10.29 33.24
N GLU A 325 6.51 -10.54 32.17
CA GLU A 325 5.47 -9.64 31.69
C GLU A 325 4.11 -10.13 32.17
N ASN A 326 3.32 -9.20 32.67
CA ASN A 326 1.92 -9.50 32.93
C ASN A 326 1.24 -9.90 31.61
N LYS A 327 0.78 -11.15 31.51
CA LYS A 327 0.08 -11.68 30.32
C LYS A 327 -1.39 -11.28 30.27
N THR A 328 -1.90 -10.64 31.30
CA THR A 328 -3.29 -10.11 31.32
C THR A 328 -3.45 -9.08 30.19
N GLY A 329 -4.48 -9.23 29.40
CA GLY A 329 -4.70 -8.36 28.24
C GLY A 329 -3.85 -8.67 27.01
N LYS A 330 -3.17 -9.84 26.96
CA LYS A 330 -2.33 -10.27 25.82
C LYS A 330 -2.88 -11.45 25.01
N PHE A 331 -4.08 -11.92 25.30
CA PHE A 331 -4.73 -12.92 24.44
C PHE A 331 -4.97 -12.35 23.02
N PRO A 332 -5.01 -13.21 21.97
CA PRO A 332 -5.15 -12.76 20.58
C PRO A 332 -6.31 -11.80 20.34
N HIS A 333 -7.50 -12.07 20.91
CA HIS A 333 -8.65 -11.18 20.76
C HIS A 333 -8.47 -9.85 21.50
N GLN A 334 -7.74 -9.84 22.63
CA GLN A 334 -7.39 -8.59 23.32
C GLN A 334 -6.32 -7.78 22.58
N GLN A 335 -5.40 -8.46 21.88
CA GLN A 335 -4.44 -7.76 20.99
C GLN A 335 -5.14 -7.18 19.76
N LEU A 336 -6.12 -7.87 19.19
CA LEU A 336 -6.97 -7.33 18.13
C LEU A 336 -7.59 -6.00 18.54
N MET A 337 -8.09 -5.88 19.78
CA MET A 337 -8.70 -4.65 20.30
C MET A 337 -7.71 -3.48 20.48
N LYS A 338 -6.40 -3.75 20.48
CA LYS A 338 -5.34 -2.74 20.65
C LYS A 338 -4.75 -2.25 19.31
N LEU A 339 -5.16 -2.84 18.20
CA LEU A 339 -4.69 -2.40 16.89
C LEU A 339 -5.14 -0.98 16.62
N ALA A 340 -4.24 -0.15 16.11
CA ALA A 340 -4.52 1.23 15.73
C ALA A 340 -5.45 1.34 14.51
N LEU A 341 -5.52 0.28 13.68
CA LEU A 341 -6.36 0.20 12.51
C LEU A 341 -7.74 -0.34 12.88
N ASP A 342 -8.78 0.47 12.75
CA ASP A 342 -10.16 0.01 12.88
C ASP A 342 -10.50 -1.01 11.77
N MET A 343 -10.95 -2.20 12.14
CA MET A 343 -11.28 -3.25 11.18
C MET A 343 -12.60 -3.97 11.48
N LYS A 344 -13.21 -4.45 10.39
CA LYS A 344 -14.33 -5.39 10.38
C LYS A 344 -14.14 -6.38 9.25
N ILE A 345 -13.82 -7.63 9.57
CA ILE A 345 -13.74 -8.73 8.62
C ILE A 345 -14.82 -9.74 8.99
N ASP A 346 -15.82 -9.91 8.12
CA ASP A 346 -16.95 -10.79 8.43
C ASP A 346 -16.50 -12.23 8.61
N LYS A 347 -15.52 -12.69 7.80
CA LYS A 347 -15.01 -14.06 7.83
C LYS A 347 -13.54 -14.12 7.44
N ILE A 348 -12.74 -14.85 8.23
CA ILE A 348 -11.43 -15.37 7.84
C ILE A 348 -11.60 -16.86 7.54
N ALA A 349 -11.14 -17.31 6.37
CA ALA A 349 -11.13 -18.72 5.97
C ALA A 349 -9.70 -19.24 5.94
N LEU A 350 -9.44 -20.34 6.63
CA LEU A 350 -8.16 -21.02 6.71
C LEU A 350 -8.24 -22.34 5.92
N LYS A 351 -7.25 -22.59 5.08
CA LYS A 351 -7.14 -23.82 4.30
C LYS A 351 -5.69 -24.27 4.24
N ASN A 352 -5.43 -25.48 4.73
CA ASN A 352 -4.13 -26.11 4.73
C ASN A 352 -3.05 -25.25 5.41
N VAL A 353 -3.27 -24.90 6.69
CA VAL A 353 -2.34 -24.14 7.51
C VAL A 353 -1.65 -25.07 8.49
N ASP A 354 -0.33 -25.16 8.37
CA ASP A 354 0.51 -25.88 9.32
C ASP A 354 1.03 -24.93 10.40
N ILE A 355 0.82 -25.26 11.66
CA ILE A 355 1.28 -24.47 12.80
C ILE A 355 2.19 -25.35 13.66
N SER A 356 3.34 -24.84 14.03
CA SER A 356 4.27 -25.51 14.96
C SER A 356 4.78 -24.55 16.02
N TYR A 357 4.84 -25.04 17.23
CA TYR A 357 5.53 -24.40 18.35
C TYR A 357 6.63 -25.31 18.86
N SER A 358 7.83 -24.79 19.04
CA SER A 358 8.95 -25.54 19.62
C SER A 358 9.70 -24.69 20.63
N GLU A 359 10.14 -25.32 21.71
CA GLU A 359 10.90 -24.68 22.79
C GLU A 359 12.11 -25.55 23.17
N PHE A 360 13.28 -24.94 23.15
CA PHE A 360 14.49 -25.58 23.71
C PHE A 360 14.45 -25.49 25.22
N ASP A 361 14.60 -26.64 25.88
CA ASP A 361 14.69 -26.70 27.34
C ASP A 361 16.14 -26.85 27.80
N LYS A 362 16.59 -25.88 28.61
CA LYS A 362 17.97 -25.85 29.14
C LYS A 362 18.26 -27.04 30.05
N LYS A 363 17.28 -27.54 30.82
CA LYS A 363 17.51 -28.62 31.82
C LYS A 363 17.73 -29.96 31.13
N SER A 364 16.90 -30.28 30.14
CA SER A 364 17.01 -31.54 29.40
C SER A 364 18.01 -31.48 28.24
N GLY A 365 18.37 -30.27 27.78
CA GLY A 365 19.15 -30.05 26.56
C GLY A 365 18.41 -30.40 25.26
N LYS A 366 17.10 -30.63 25.31
CA LYS A 366 16.28 -31.06 24.18
C LYS A 366 15.35 -29.95 23.72
N THR A 367 14.79 -30.11 22.54
CA THR A 367 13.76 -29.23 22.02
C THR A 367 12.43 -29.98 21.93
N GLY A 368 11.46 -29.58 22.72
CA GLY A 368 10.10 -30.06 22.63
C GLY A 368 9.36 -29.37 21.47
N ARG A 369 8.42 -30.09 20.85
CA ARG A 369 7.64 -29.55 19.71
C ARG A 369 6.18 -30.00 19.76
N ILE A 370 5.28 -29.12 19.36
CA ILE A 370 3.86 -29.39 19.12
C ILE A 370 3.52 -28.92 17.72
N ASP A 371 2.87 -29.79 16.93
CA ASP A 371 2.43 -29.52 15.56
C ASP A 371 0.92 -29.63 15.42
N PHE A 372 0.32 -28.66 14.73
CA PHE A 372 -1.04 -28.68 14.23
C PHE A 372 -0.98 -28.67 12.71
N LYS A 373 -1.24 -29.82 12.11
CA LYS A 373 -1.10 -30.03 10.67
C LYS A 373 -2.41 -29.92 9.94
N ASN A 374 -2.37 -29.40 8.71
CA ASN A 374 -3.53 -29.25 7.82
C ASN A 374 -4.73 -28.56 8.51
N THR A 375 -4.44 -27.48 9.24
CA THR A 375 -5.47 -26.68 9.90
C THR A 375 -6.38 -26.02 8.87
N LYS A 376 -7.68 -26.21 9.01
CA LYS A 376 -8.70 -25.62 8.19
C LYS A 376 -9.90 -25.18 9.03
N GLY A 377 -10.59 -24.14 8.58
CA GLY A 377 -11.76 -23.65 9.31
C GLY A 377 -12.00 -22.17 9.09
N THR A 378 -12.70 -21.55 10.03
CA THR A 378 -13.14 -20.16 9.91
C THR A 378 -13.03 -19.43 11.24
N ILE A 379 -12.73 -18.12 11.12
CA ILE A 379 -12.92 -17.15 12.20
C ILE A 379 -13.94 -16.14 11.68
N THR A 380 -15.01 -15.91 12.41
CA THR A 380 -16.09 -14.98 12.00
C THR A 380 -16.18 -13.82 12.96
N ASN A 381 -16.61 -12.67 12.42
CA ASN A 381 -16.76 -11.41 13.16
C ASN A 381 -15.45 -10.94 13.82
N VAL A 382 -14.40 -10.81 13.00
CA VAL A 382 -13.11 -10.24 13.43
C VAL A 382 -13.24 -8.73 13.40
N VAL A 383 -13.47 -8.11 14.55
CA VAL A 383 -13.84 -6.70 14.65
C VAL A 383 -13.18 -6.03 15.86
N ASN A 384 -12.69 -4.81 15.66
CA ASN A 384 -12.28 -3.89 16.74
C ASN A 384 -12.85 -2.47 16.55
N ASP A 385 -13.57 -2.22 15.46
CA ASP A 385 -14.29 -0.96 15.27
C ASP A 385 -15.44 -0.83 16.27
N LYS A 386 -15.48 0.28 17.01
CA LYS A 386 -16.44 0.51 18.09
C LYS A 386 -17.90 0.44 17.65
N ARG A 387 -18.24 0.88 16.43
CA ARG A 387 -19.62 0.84 15.93
C ARG A 387 -20.04 -0.60 15.62
N ALA A 388 -19.15 -1.33 14.94
CA ALA A 388 -19.42 -2.72 14.59
C ALA A 388 -19.48 -3.66 15.82
N LEU A 389 -18.76 -3.34 16.91
CA LEU A 389 -18.85 -4.06 18.18
C LEU A 389 -20.21 -3.92 18.87
N ASN A 390 -20.90 -2.79 18.68
CA ASN A 390 -22.25 -2.61 19.21
C ASN A 390 -23.27 -3.56 18.56
N ASP A 391 -23.04 -3.92 17.30
CA ASP A 391 -23.92 -4.86 16.58
C ASP A 391 -23.64 -6.30 17.00
N ASN A 392 -22.38 -6.68 17.12
CA ASN A 392 -21.95 -8.02 17.53
C ASN A 392 -20.52 -7.98 18.11
N ALA A 393 -20.38 -8.29 19.37
CA ALA A 393 -19.10 -8.35 20.08
C ALA A 393 -18.56 -9.77 20.29
N VAL A 394 -19.08 -10.77 19.58
CA VAL A 394 -18.62 -12.17 19.72
C VAL A 394 -17.88 -12.61 18.46
N MET A 395 -16.56 -12.76 18.55
CA MET A 395 -15.73 -13.39 17.52
C MET A 395 -15.74 -14.90 17.73
N LYS A 396 -16.00 -15.67 16.66
CA LYS A 396 -16.10 -17.14 16.73
C LYS A 396 -15.01 -17.80 15.90
N LEU A 397 -14.32 -18.76 16.49
CA LEU A 397 -13.36 -19.66 15.84
C LEU A 397 -13.99 -21.05 15.69
N ASN A 398 -13.86 -21.66 14.53
CA ASN A 398 -14.22 -23.06 14.29
C ASN A 398 -13.17 -23.68 13.37
N ILE A 399 -12.32 -24.54 13.92
CA ILE A 399 -11.21 -25.15 13.20
C ILE A 399 -11.16 -26.66 13.38
N ARG A 400 -10.56 -27.32 12.38
CA ARG A 400 -10.16 -28.73 12.44
C ARG A 400 -8.70 -28.80 12.03
N THR A 401 -7.94 -29.65 12.73
CA THR A 401 -6.51 -29.84 12.53
C THR A 401 -6.12 -31.27 12.91
N ALA A 402 -4.89 -31.67 12.64
CA ALA A 402 -4.34 -32.92 13.13
C ALA A 402 -3.14 -32.61 14.06
N LEU A 403 -3.29 -32.90 15.36
CA LEU A 403 -2.21 -32.79 16.33
C LEU A 403 -1.12 -33.81 15.97
N PHE A 404 0.12 -33.31 15.79
CA PHE A 404 1.29 -34.08 15.27
C PHE A 404 1.02 -34.76 13.91
N GLY A 405 0.03 -34.28 13.14
CA GLY A 405 -0.36 -34.88 11.88
C GLY A 405 -1.11 -36.21 12.00
N LYS A 406 -1.41 -36.69 13.23
CA LYS A 406 -1.96 -38.02 13.51
C LYS A 406 -3.29 -38.02 14.29
N ALA A 407 -3.44 -37.11 15.26
CA ALA A 407 -4.63 -37.06 16.12
C ALA A 407 -5.59 -35.95 15.60
N PRO A 408 -6.75 -36.30 14.99
CA PRO A 408 -7.73 -35.31 14.58
C PRO A 408 -8.25 -34.52 15.77
N LEU A 409 -8.19 -33.19 15.67
CA LEU A 409 -8.65 -32.24 16.68
C LEU A 409 -9.65 -31.28 16.05
N SER A 410 -10.80 -31.09 16.67
CA SER A 410 -11.73 -30.02 16.36
C SER A 410 -11.85 -29.06 17.55
N LEU A 411 -11.88 -27.75 17.25
CA LEU A 411 -11.95 -26.71 18.28
C LEU A 411 -12.93 -25.62 17.84
N LYS A 412 -13.84 -25.26 18.73
CA LYS A 412 -14.72 -24.11 18.63
C LYS A 412 -14.43 -23.17 19.79
N MET A 413 -14.33 -21.88 19.53
CA MET A 413 -14.13 -20.87 20.57
C MET A 413 -15.03 -19.65 20.29
N ASN A 414 -15.53 -19.05 21.36
CA ASN A 414 -16.19 -17.76 21.34
C ASN A 414 -15.34 -16.78 22.15
N PHE A 415 -14.94 -15.67 21.53
CA PHE A 415 -14.21 -14.61 22.19
C PHE A 415 -15.11 -13.40 22.39
N TYR A 416 -15.29 -12.94 23.62
CA TYR A 416 -16.13 -11.81 23.97
C TYR A 416 -15.33 -10.51 23.91
N LEU A 417 -15.36 -9.83 22.76
CA LEU A 417 -14.47 -8.71 22.41
C LEU A 417 -14.66 -7.48 23.31
N ASN A 418 -15.84 -7.29 23.89
CA ASN A 418 -16.15 -6.23 24.85
C ASN A 418 -15.82 -6.58 26.30
N SER A 419 -15.34 -7.81 26.57
CA SER A 419 -14.99 -8.24 27.93
C SER A 419 -13.74 -7.55 28.42
N LYS A 420 -13.83 -6.84 29.55
CA LYS A 420 -12.68 -6.21 30.22
C LYS A 420 -11.66 -7.23 30.73
N THR A 421 -12.11 -8.44 31.10
CA THR A 421 -11.26 -9.52 31.59
C THR A 421 -10.70 -10.39 30.47
N GLY A 422 -11.12 -10.19 29.21
CA GLY A 422 -10.76 -11.03 28.07
C GLY A 422 -11.41 -12.41 28.11
N ALA A 423 -12.69 -12.46 28.51
CA ALA A 423 -13.46 -13.72 28.59
C ALA A 423 -13.55 -14.41 27.23
N PHE A 424 -13.49 -15.71 27.25
CA PHE A 424 -13.76 -16.61 26.13
C PHE A 424 -14.26 -17.95 26.64
N ASP A 425 -14.96 -18.69 25.83
CA ASP A 425 -15.28 -20.09 26.02
C ASP A 425 -14.75 -20.94 24.88
N TYR A 426 -14.60 -22.22 25.11
CA TYR A 426 -14.19 -23.17 24.11
C TYR A 426 -14.82 -24.54 24.29
N ASN A 427 -14.97 -25.26 23.18
CA ASN A 427 -15.35 -26.65 23.13
C ASN A 427 -14.43 -27.35 22.13
N GLY A 428 -13.78 -28.43 22.55
CA GLY A 428 -12.85 -29.16 21.71
C GLY A 428 -13.04 -30.66 21.85
N ASN A 429 -12.78 -31.37 20.75
CA ASN A 429 -12.75 -32.83 20.73
C ASN A 429 -11.48 -33.28 20.01
N ILE A 430 -10.73 -34.20 20.63
CA ILE A 430 -9.61 -34.90 20.04
C ILE A 430 -9.95 -36.38 19.92
N SER A 431 -9.77 -36.96 18.74
CA SER A 431 -10.00 -38.40 18.51
C SER A 431 -8.93 -39.23 19.23
N ALA A 432 -9.24 -40.49 19.50
CA ALA A 432 -8.27 -41.41 20.10
C ALA A 432 -6.97 -41.49 19.25
N PHE A 433 -5.83 -41.49 19.93
CA PHE A 433 -4.51 -41.55 19.32
C PHE A 433 -3.53 -42.31 20.18
N ASP A 434 -2.43 -42.81 19.59
CA ASP A 434 -1.33 -43.41 20.32
C ASP A 434 -0.58 -42.36 21.14
N GLY A 435 -0.58 -42.48 22.47
CA GLY A 435 0.08 -41.57 23.39
C GLY A 435 1.58 -41.38 23.13
N LYS A 436 2.23 -42.30 22.43
CA LYS A 436 3.66 -42.18 22.04
C LYS A 436 3.95 -40.93 21.20
N ILE A 437 2.97 -40.37 20.50
CA ILE A 437 3.16 -39.13 19.75
C ILE A 437 3.50 -37.95 20.67
N LEU A 438 3.12 -37.99 21.95
CA LEU A 438 3.42 -36.95 22.93
C LEU A 438 4.89 -36.91 23.34
N ASN A 439 5.67 -37.97 23.08
CA ASN A 439 7.11 -37.97 23.34
C ASN A 439 7.90 -36.88 22.58
N GLN A 440 7.29 -36.25 21.60
CA GLN A 440 7.86 -35.10 20.88
C GLN A 440 7.81 -33.79 21.71
N ILE A 441 7.05 -33.75 22.79
CA ILE A 441 6.90 -32.60 23.67
C ILE A 441 8.04 -32.52 24.69
N VAL A 442 8.70 -33.66 25.00
CA VAL A 442 9.65 -33.82 26.07
C VAL A 442 11.10 -33.90 25.57
#